data_22df0dc078cfa8e0748b22009bd0ec21
#
_entry.id   22df0dc078cfa8e0748b22009bd0ec21
#
_cell.length_a   1.000
_cell.length_b   1.000
_cell.length_c   1.000
_cell.angle_alpha   90.00
_cell.angle_beta   90.00
_cell.angle_gamma   90.00
#
_symmetry.space_group_name_H-M   'P 1'
#
loop_
_entity.id
_entity.type
_entity.pdbx_description
1 polymer ?
#
loop_
_entity_poly.entity_id
_entity_poly.type
_entity_poly.pdbx_seq_one_letter_code
_entity_poly.pdbx_strand_id
1 'polypeptide(L)'
;MQLFKTPFSAAYWKTAAAELKNYRALVFSALMIAACIVLSHCKIPLGENLSLSVTFLARALCALVCGPVVVILFGAAEDTLSFFLSSGGYPYFPGYMLTTILGCMIYALFFYRAKITWRRIILAKVITNIQNVLLGSLWSAMLYSKGYIYYLTTSTVKNALYLPLQILMLGFLLQTLLPVLHKTGKLPLQLPEERLGW
;
A
#
# COMPACT_ATOMS: atom_id res chain seq x y z
N MET A 1 18.68 4.69 -14.37
CA MET A 1 17.23 4.62 -14.18
C MET A 1 16.70 6.04 -14.03
N GLN A 2 15.69 6.49 -14.83
CA GLN A 2 15.21 7.88 -14.78
C GLN A 2 14.26 8.10 -13.60
N LEU A 3 14.43 9.24 -12.90
CA LEU A 3 13.49 9.72 -11.89
C LEU A 3 12.43 10.60 -12.55
N PHE A 4 11.17 10.43 -12.17
CA PHE A 4 10.09 11.25 -12.67
C PHE A 4 9.62 12.24 -11.59
N LYS A 5 9.50 13.51 -11.94
CA LYS A 5 8.96 14.55 -11.03
C LYS A 5 7.46 14.40 -10.82
N THR A 6 6.74 13.94 -11.85
CA THR A 6 5.27 13.78 -11.84
C THR A 6 4.86 12.46 -12.46
N PRO A 7 3.81 11.78 -11.93
CA PRO A 7 3.31 10.51 -12.47
C PRO A 7 2.48 10.66 -13.76
N PHE A 8 2.30 11.89 -14.28
CA PHE A 8 1.42 12.17 -15.43
C PHE A 8 2.11 12.06 -16.79
N SER A 9 3.42 11.72 -16.84
CA SER A 9 4.12 11.60 -18.12
C SER A 9 3.86 10.25 -18.80
N ALA A 10 3.67 10.25 -20.13
CA ALA A 10 3.50 9.01 -20.89
C ALA A 10 4.71 8.06 -20.76
N ALA A 11 5.92 8.62 -20.60
CA ALA A 11 7.14 7.85 -20.35
C ALA A 11 7.10 7.08 -19.02
N TYR A 12 6.49 7.65 -17.98
CA TYR A 12 6.29 6.99 -16.69
C TYR A 12 5.45 5.72 -16.85
N TRP A 13 4.32 5.81 -17.54
CA TRP A 13 3.42 4.67 -17.75
C TRP A 13 4.00 3.60 -18.68
N LYS A 14 4.74 4.00 -19.73
CA LYS A 14 5.46 3.06 -20.59
C LYS A 14 6.52 2.27 -19.82
N THR A 15 7.28 2.94 -18.95
CA THR A 15 8.27 2.25 -18.09
C THR A 15 7.60 1.37 -17.04
N ALA A 16 6.50 1.79 -16.45
CA ALA A 16 5.72 0.98 -15.53
C ALA A 16 5.12 -0.27 -16.20
N ALA A 17 4.64 -0.16 -17.43
CA ALA A 17 4.15 -1.29 -18.21
C ALA A 17 5.28 -2.27 -18.60
N ALA A 18 6.48 -1.77 -18.84
CA ALA A 18 7.64 -2.62 -19.13
C ALA A 18 8.04 -3.50 -17.93
N GLU A 19 7.76 -3.08 -16.69
CA GLU A 19 8.02 -3.89 -15.48
C GLU A 19 7.18 -5.18 -15.44
N LEU A 20 6.05 -5.26 -16.16
CA LEU A 20 5.30 -6.52 -16.32
C LEU A 20 6.09 -7.63 -17.03
N LYS A 21 7.05 -7.25 -17.87
CA LYS A 21 7.92 -8.20 -18.57
C LYS A 21 9.17 -8.56 -17.74
N ASN A 22 9.37 -7.87 -16.63
CA ASN A 22 10.52 -8.08 -15.76
C ASN A 22 10.20 -9.17 -14.72
N TYR A 23 10.73 -10.38 -14.94
CA TYR A 23 10.52 -11.51 -14.04
C TYR A 23 10.93 -11.21 -12.59
N ARG A 24 11.95 -10.36 -12.38
CA ARG A 24 12.40 -9.97 -11.02
C ARG A 24 11.35 -9.15 -10.29
N ALA A 25 10.64 -8.27 -11.00
CA ALA A 25 9.53 -7.49 -10.44
C ALA A 25 8.35 -8.41 -10.09
N LEU A 26 8.03 -9.39 -10.96
CA LEU A 26 6.96 -10.35 -10.72
C LEU A 26 7.26 -11.27 -9.53
N VAL A 27 8.48 -11.81 -9.45
CA VAL A 27 8.91 -12.63 -8.30
C VAL A 27 8.88 -11.81 -7.01
N PHE A 28 9.34 -10.56 -7.05
CA PHE A 28 9.28 -9.68 -5.89
C PHE A 28 7.82 -9.39 -5.47
N SER A 29 6.92 -9.16 -6.43
CA SER A 29 5.49 -8.96 -6.12
C SER A 29 4.85 -10.20 -5.49
N ALA A 30 5.17 -11.40 -6.00
CA ALA A 30 4.71 -12.66 -5.41
C ALA A 30 5.21 -12.86 -3.98
N LEU A 31 6.48 -12.52 -3.71
CA LEU A 31 7.04 -12.54 -2.36
C LEU A 31 6.32 -11.54 -1.43
N MET A 32 5.96 -10.36 -1.95
CA MET A 32 5.20 -9.36 -1.18
C MET A 32 3.75 -9.81 -0.93
N ILE A 33 3.13 -10.56 -1.83
CA ILE A 33 1.82 -11.18 -1.57
C ILE A 33 1.93 -12.16 -0.40
N ALA A 34 2.91 -13.05 -0.41
CA ALA A 34 3.15 -13.98 0.69
C ALA A 34 3.40 -13.23 2.02
N ALA A 35 4.19 -12.16 1.98
CA ALA A 35 4.42 -11.30 3.14
C ALA A 35 3.12 -10.66 3.64
N CYS A 36 2.24 -10.16 2.75
CA CYS A 36 0.93 -9.62 3.14
C CYS A 36 0.07 -10.66 3.84
N ILE A 37 0.04 -11.89 3.33
CA ILE A 37 -0.74 -12.98 3.92
C ILE A 37 -0.23 -13.29 5.33
N VAL A 38 1.08 -13.45 5.51
CA VAL A 38 1.69 -13.68 6.83
C VAL A 38 1.40 -12.50 7.78
N LEU A 39 1.60 -11.26 7.31
CA LEU A 39 1.35 -10.05 8.11
C LEU A 39 -0.14 -9.85 8.43
N SER A 40 -1.06 -10.40 7.65
CA SER A 40 -2.50 -10.35 7.95
C SER A 40 -2.88 -11.11 9.22
N HIS A 41 -2.08 -12.12 9.59
CA HIS A 41 -2.22 -12.85 10.84
C HIS A 41 -1.54 -12.13 12.02
N CYS A 42 -0.56 -11.27 11.77
CA CYS A 42 0.13 -10.45 12.76
C CYS A 42 -0.63 -9.14 13.01
N LYS A 43 -1.82 -9.23 13.62
CA LYS A 43 -2.58 -8.04 14.03
C LYS A 43 -2.10 -7.59 15.40
N ILE A 44 -1.73 -6.30 15.53
CA ILE A 44 -1.35 -5.71 16.82
C ILE A 44 -2.64 -5.25 17.49
N PRO A 45 -3.11 -5.93 18.58
CA PRO A 45 -4.28 -5.48 19.32
C PRO A 45 -3.89 -4.21 20.10
N LEU A 46 -4.60 -3.11 19.87
CA LEU A 46 -4.45 -1.85 20.59
C LEU A 46 -5.64 -1.58 21.51
N GLY A 47 -6.61 -2.50 21.59
CA GLY A 47 -7.81 -2.44 22.42
C GLY A 47 -8.79 -3.56 22.09
N GLU A 48 -9.87 -3.70 22.86
CA GLU A 48 -10.83 -4.81 22.73
C GLU A 48 -11.43 -4.98 21.33
N ASN A 49 -11.57 -3.89 20.54
CA ASN A 49 -12.08 -3.90 19.17
C ASN A 49 -11.17 -3.19 18.17
N LEU A 50 -9.90 -2.94 18.55
CA LEU A 50 -8.96 -2.14 17.82
C LEU A 50 -7.72 -2.97 17.48
N SER A 51 -7.55 -3.35 16.23
CA SER A 51 -6.35 -4.04 15.73
C SER A 51 -5.71 -3.28 14.58
N LEU A 52 -4.39 -3.09 14.66
CA LEU A 52 -3.59 -2.51 13.59
C LEU A 52 -3.10 -3.62 12.68
N SER A 53 -3.48 -3.56 11.41
CA SER A 53 -2.89 -4.40 10.37
C SER A 53 -1.60 -3.77 9.86
N VAL A 54 -0.54 -4.56 9.72
CA VAL A 54 0.78 -4.11 9.21
C VAL A 54 0.99 -4.43 7.73
N THR A 55 -0.02 -4.98 7.05
CA THR A 55 0.03 -5.36 5.62
C THR A 55 0.33 -4.18 4.70
N PHE A 56 -0.06 -2.95 5.09
CA PHE A 56 0.22 -1.75 4.31
C PHE A 56 1.72 -1.52 4.06
N LEU A 57 2.61 -2.06 4.91
CA LEU A 57 4.06 -1.97 4.75
C LEU A 57 4.53 -2.75 3.52
N ALA A 58 4.08 -4.00 3.37
CA ALA A 58 4.42 -4.84 2.22
C ALA A 58 3.80 -4.28 0.92
N ARG A 59 2.57 -3.77 0.98
CA ARG A 59 1.90 -3.08 -0.14
C ARG A 59 2.69 -1.86 -0.61
N ALA A 60 3.15 -1.01 0.33
CA ALA A 60 3.95 0.18 0.02
C ALA A 60 5.31 -0.19 -0.58
N LEU A 61 5.97 -1.25 -0.10
CA LEU A 61 7.23 -1.75 -0.66
C LEU A 61 7.04 -2.31 -2.08
N CYS A 62 6.00 -3.09 -2.30
CA CYS A 62 5.68 -3.58 -3.64
C CYS A 62 5.45 -2.40 -4.60
N ALA A 63 4.68 -1.42 -4.19
CA ALA A 63 4.39 -0.23 -4.97
C ALA A 63 5.65 0.59 -5.31
N LEU A 64 6.59 0.71 -4.36
CA LEU A 64 7.86 1.40 -4.55
C LEU A 64 8.73 0.74 -5.63
N VAL A 65 8.82 -0.59 -5.62
CA VAL A 65 9.72 -1.36 -6.48
C VAL A 65 9.11 -1.68 -7.83
N CYS A 66 7.85 -2.15 -7.85
CA CYS A 66 7.21 -2.72 -9.03
C CYS A 66 6.45 -1.69 -9.89
N GLY A 67 6.05 -0.56 -9.29
CA GLY A 67 5.33 0.50 -10.00
C GLY A 67 3.84 0.25 -10.22
N PRO A 68 3.12 1.26 -10.78
CA PRO A 68 1.65 1.29 -10.77
C PRO A 68 0.98 0.16 -11.56
N VAL A 69 1.57 -0.30 -12.65
CA VAL A 69 0.93 -1.33 -13.49
C VAL A 69 1.00 -2.71 -12.84
N VAL A 70 2.14 -3.06 -12.26
CA VAL A 70 2.31 -4.34 -11.55
C VAL A 70 1.46 -4.39 -10.29
N VAL A 71 1.31 -3.27 -9.57
CA VAL A 71 0.53 -3.26 -8.31
C VAL A 71 -0.98 -3.41 -8.51
N ILE A 72 -1.50 -3.19 -9.71
CA ILE A 72 -2.89 -3.54 -10.03
C ILE A 72 -3.08 -5.06 -9.93
N LEU A 73 -2.22 -5.82 -10.61
CA LEU A 73 -2.24 -7.28 -10.55
C LEU A 73 -1.91 -7.80 -9.14
N PHE A 74 -0.92 -7.19 -8.50
CA PHE A 74 -0.56 -7.47 -7.11
C PHE A 74 -1.75 -7.29 -6.18
N GLY A 75 -2.45 -6.15 -6.23
CA GLY A 75 -3.58 -5.85 -5.34
C GLY A 75 -4.77 -6.78 -5.55
N ALA A 76 -5.06 -7.14 -6.83
CA ALA A 76 -6.10 -8.11 -7.14
C ALA A 76 -5.75 -9.52 -6.61
N ALA A 77 -4.52 -9.97 -6.86
CA ALA A 77 -4.07 -11.28 -6.41
C ALA A 77 -3.94 -11.35 -4.88
N GLU A 78 -3.41 -10.32 -4.24
CA GLU A 78 -3.24 -10.24 -2.77
C GLU A 78 -4.58 -10.30 -2.06
N ASP A 79 -5.55 -9.48 -2.48
CA ASP A 79 -6.86 -9.44 -1.84
C ASP A 79 -7.60 -10.77 -2.01
N THR A 80 -7.59 -11.32 -3.22
CA THR A 80 -8.24 -12.60 -3.52
C THR A 80 -7.61 -13.76 -2.73
N LEU A 81 -6.27 -13.87 -2.74
CA LEU A 81 -5.57 -14.93 -2.02
C LEU A 81 -5.73 -14.79 -0.50
N SER A 82 -5.62 -13.57 0.02
CA SER A 82 -5.85 -13.30 1.45
C SER A 82 -7.26 -13.66 1.87
N PHE A 83 -8.26 -13.41 1.02
CA PHE A 83 -9.63 -13.82 1.28
C PHE A 83 -9.74 -15.35 1.38
N PHE A 84 -9.28 -16.10 0.37
CA PHE A 84 -9.39 -17.57 0.37
C PHE A 84 -8.65 -18.23 1.52
N LEU A 85 -7.55 -17.63 1.98
CA LEU A 85 -6.74 -18.17 3.08
C LEU A 85 -7.21 -17.72 4.47
N SER A 86 -7.95 -16.62 4.58
CA SER A 86 -8.25 -15.98 5.87
C SER A 86 -9.68 -15.43 5.97
N SER A 87 -10.62 -15.88 5.14
CA SER A 87 -11.97 -15.29 5.02
C SER A 87 -12.84 -15.40 6.28
N GLY A 88 -12.54 -16.29 7.19
CA GLY A 88 -13.31 -16.43 8.41
C GLY A 88 -14.83 -16.69 8.21
N GLY A 89 -15.23 -17.15 7.00
CA GLY A 89 -16.63 -17.42 6.66
C GLY A 89 -17.42 -16.23 6.10
N TYR A 90 -16.80 -15.08 5.88
CA TYR A 90 -17.46 -13.94 5.25
C TYR A 90 -17.55 -14.14 3.73
N PRO A 91 -18.61 -13.61 3.05
CA PRO A 91 -18.72 -13.68 1.61
C PRO A 91 -17.66 -12.81 0.91
N TYR A 92 -17.13 -13.30 -0.22
CA TYR A 92 -16.24 -12.52 -1.06
C TYR A 92 -16.97 -11.32 -1.68
N PHE A 93 -16.40 -10.14 -1.54
CA PHE A 93 -16.96 -8.93 -2.12
C PHE A 93 -15.89 -8.17 -2.93
N PRO A 94 -16.07 -8.03 -4.27
CA PRO A 94 -15.08 -7.40 -5.14
C PRO A 94 -14.75 -5.93 -4.81
N GLY A 95 -15.62 -5.24 -4.07
CA GLY A 95 -15.39 -3.87 -3.61
C GLY A 95 -14.15 -3.73 -2.75
N TYR A 96 -13.85 -4.71 -1.89
CA TYR A 96 -12.63 -4.68 -1.08
C TYR A 96 -11.38 -4.86 -1.93
N MET A 97 -11.44 -5.72 -2.96
CA MET A 97 -10.36 -5.86 -3.96
C MET A 97 -10.07 -4.52 -4.65
N LEU A 98 -11.11 -3.79 -5.07
CA LEU A 98 -10.96 -2.46 -5.66
C LEU A 98 -10.30 -1.48 -4.69
N THR A 99 -10.69 -1.49 -3.40
CA THR A 99 -10.07 -0.67 -2.36
C THR A 99 -8.58 -0.97 -2.21
N THR A 100 -8.20 -2.24 -2.23
CA THR A 100 -6.81 -2.69 -2.15
C THR A 100 -6.00 -2.25 -3.37
N ILE A 101 -6.52 -2.42 -4.57
CA ILE A 101 -5.87 -1.97 -5.82
C ILE A 101 -5.64 -0.46 -5.80
N LEU A 102 -6.67 0.32 -5.46
CA LEU A 102 -6.57 1.79 -5.39
C LEU A 102 -5.56 2.24 -4.33
N GLY A 103 -5.54 1.61 -3.17
CA GLY A 103 -4.56 1.90 -2.13
C GLY A 103 -3.12 1.63 -2.58
N CYS A 104 -2.86 0.50 -3.24
CA CYS A 104 -1.56 0.17 -3.81
C CYS A 104 -1.16 1.13 -4.94
N MET A 105 -2.14 1.54 -5.77
CA MET A 105 -1.94 2.52 -6.83
C MET A 105 -1.51 3.88 -6.26
N ILE A 106 -2.17 4.36 -5.20
CA ILE A 106 -1.79 5.62 -4.53
C ILE A 106 -0.34 5.53 -4.06
N TYR A 107 0.08 4.45 -3.38
CA TYR A 107 1.47 4.28 -2.98
C TYR A 107 2.41 4.30 -4.19
N ALA A 108 2.07 3.64 -5.30
CA ALA A 108 2.91 3.63 -6.49
C ALA A 108 3.05 5.03 -7.12
N LEU A 109 1.98 5.82 -7.17
CA LEU A 109 2.04 7.19 -7.70
C LEU A 109 2.95 8.11 -6.89
N PHE A 110 3.04 7.90 -5.56
CA PHE A 110 3.89 8.71 -4.69
C PHE A 110 5.33 8.21 -4.59
N PHE A 111 5.58 6.90 -4.70
CA PHE A 111 6.87 6.28 -4.38
C PHE A 111 7.63 5.77 -5.60
N TYR A 112 6.94 5.27 -6.64
CA TYR A 112 7.62 4.66 -7.77
C TYR A 112 8.46 5.68 -8.55
N ARG A 113 9.76 5.40 -8.65
CA ARG A 113 10.75 6.25 -9.33
C ARG A 113 10.71 7.72 -8.94
N ALA A 114 10.39 8.00 -7.68
CA ALA A 114 10.33 9.35 -7.14
C ALA A 114 11.29 9.48 -5.96
N LYS A 115 11.78 10.71 -5.70
CA LYS A 115 12.56 11.01 -4.49
C LYS A 115 11.62 10.87 -3.28
N ILE A 116 11.94 9.94 -2.37
CA ILE A 116 11.12 9.69 -1.18
C ILE A 116 11.46 10.73 -0.13
N THR A 117 10.44 11.46 0.33
CA THR A 117 10.52 12.45 1.39
C THR A 117 9.44 12.20 2.42
N TRP A 118 9.62 12.71 3.63
CA TRP A 118 8.61 12.62 4.68
C TRP A 118 7.24 13.19 4.23
N ARG A 119 7.26 14.30 3.50
CA ARG A 119 6.03 14.89 2.93
C ARG A 119 5.28 13.92 2.03
N ARG A 120 5.99 13.18 1.17
CA ARG A 120 5.37 12.18 0.27
C ARG A 120 4.83 10.99 1.05
N ILE A 121 5.52 10.54 2.10
CA ILE A 121 5.05 9.46 2.97
C ILE A 121 3.75 9.86 3.67
N ILE A 122 3.72 11.05 4.28
CA ILE A 122 2.55 11.59 4.97
C ILE A 122 1.38 11.73 4.00
N LEU A 123 1.58 12.38 2.85
CA LEU A 123 0.54 12.58 1.85
C LEU A 123 -0.01 11.26 1.30
N ALA A 124 0.88 10.33 0.93
CA ALA A 124 0.46 9.00 0.46
C ALA A 124 -0.38 8.29 1.51
N LYS A 125 0.02 8.36 2.77
CA LYS A 125 -0.68 7.68 3.86
C LYS A 125 -2.03 8.34 4.19
N VAL A 126 -2.09 9.66 4.22
CA VAL A 126 -3.33 10.42 4.43
C VAL A 126 -4.33 10.10 3.32
N ILE A 127 -3.92 10.19 2.06
CA ILE A 127 -4.80 9.92 0.91
C ILE A 127 -5.28 8.46 0.91
N THR A 128 -4.39 7.51 1.20
CA THR A 128 -4.76 6.09 1.29
C THR A 128 -5.75 5.84 2.44
N ASN A 129 -5.57 6.50 3.59
CA ASN A 129 -6.52 6.38 4.70
C ASN A 129 -7.89 6.99 4.36
N ILE A 130 -7.92 8.17 3.74
CA ILE A 130 -9.17 8.79 3.28
C ILE A 130 -9.91 7.86 2.31
N GLN A 131 -9.19 7.34 1.30
CA GLN A 131 -9.73 6.39 0.32
C GLN A 131 -10.29 5.13 1.01
N ASN A 132 -9.54 4.58 1.97
CA ASN A 132 -9.94 3.37 2.70
C ASN A 132 -11.17 3.62 3.60
N VAL A 133 -11.24 4.78 4.27
CA VAL A 133 -12.41 5.18 5.07
C VAL A 133 -13.65 5.32 4.20
N LEU A 134 -13.56 6.04 3.08
CA LEU A 134 -14.70 6.30 2.20
C LEU A 134 -15.21 5.01 1.56
N LEU A 135 -14.33 4.26 0.88
CA LEU A 135 -14.73 3.06 0.16
C LEU A 135 -15.05 1.90 1.13
N GLY A 136 -14.25 1.71 2.17
CA GLY A 136 -14.49 0.66 3.17
C GLY A 136 -15.83 0.85 3.89
N SER A 137 -16.20 2.10 4.22
CA SER A 137 -17.50 2.41 4.82
C SER A 137 -18.65 2.18 3.85
N LEU A 138 -18.43 2.49 2.55
CA LEU A 138 -19.44 2.26 1.50
C LEU A 138 -19.72 0.76 1.35
N TRP A 139 -18.68 -0.06 1.22
CA TRP A 139 -18.84 -1.50 1.10
C TRP A 139 -19.45 -2.12 2.36
N SER A 140 -19.04 -1.66 3.54
CA SER A 140 -19.63 -2.13 4.79
C SER A 140 -21.10 -1.77 4.92
N ALA A 141 -21.52 -0.59 4.43
CA ALA A 141 -22.92 -0.19 4.41
C ALA A 141 -23.75 -1.02 3.43
N MET A 142 -23.16 -1.46 2.31
CA MET A 142 -23.83 -2.33 1.33
C MET A 142 -23.97 -3.80 1.82
N LEU A 143 -23.00 -4.27 2.61
CA LEU A 143 -22.97 -5.66 3.06
C LEU A 143 -23.67 -5.89 4.40
N TYR A 144 -23.73 -4.88 5.25
CA TYR A 144 -24.25 -4.97 6.61
C TYR A 144 -25.38 -3.99 6.83
N SER A 145 -26.29 -4.33 7.72
CA SER A 145 -27.55 -3.60 7.97
C SER A 145 -27.42 -2.22 8.63
N LYS A 146 -26.22 -1.79 9.05
CA LYS A 146 -26.00 -0.48 9.67
C LYS A 146 -25.74 0.58 8.59
N GLY A 147 -26.27 1.79 8.77
CA GLY A 147 -26.16 2.88 7.79
C GLY A 147 -24.73 3.35 7.52
N TYR A 148 -24.50 3.96 6.36
CA TYR A 148 -23.20 4.47 5.90
C TYR A 148 -22.51 5.39 6.91
N ILE A 149 -23.25 6.30 7.53
CA ILE A 149 -22.74 7.27 8.50
C ILE A 149 -22.12 6.55 9.72
N TYR A 150 -22.73 5.47 10.19
CA TYR A 150 -22.19 4.69 11.30
C TYR A 150 -20.82 4.08 10.98
N TYR A 151 -20.67 3.49 9.79
CA TYR A 151 -19.38 2.93 9.38
C TYR A 151 -18.35 4.00 9.09
N LEU A 152 -18.76 5.12 8.50
CA LEU A 152 -17.91 6.26 8.21
C LEU A 152 -17.31 6.85 9.49
N THR A 153 -18.13 7.14 10.49
CA THR A 153 -17.64 7.69 11.78
C THR A 153 -16.71 6.73 12.49
N THR A 154 -17.10 5.46 12.59
CA THR A 154 -16.26 4.44 13.24
C THR A 154 -14.93 4.25 12.52
N SER A 155 -14.94 4.18 11.19
CA SER A 155 -13.70 4.03 10.39
C SER A 155 -12.84 5.28 10.46
N THR A 156 -13.43 6.48 10.45
CA THR A 156 -12.69 7.74 10.56
C THR A 156 -11.94 7.83 11.89
N VAL A 157 -12.62 7.56 13.00
CA VAL A 157 -11.99 7.60 14.34
C VAL A 157 -10.84 6.58 14.42
N LYS A 158 -11.05 5.34 13.98
CA LYS A 158 -10.01 4.31 13.96
C LYS A 158 -8.80 4.72 13.11
N ASN A 159 -9.03 5.16 11.88
CA ASN A 159 -7.95 5.53 10.97
C ASN A 159 -7.20 6.79 11.42
N ALA A 160 -7.91 7.79 11.97
CA ALA A 160 -7.28 9.00 12.52
C ALA A 160 -6.35 8.66 13.71
N LEU A 161 -6.79 7.78 14.60
CA LEU A 161 -6.00 7.34 15.74
C LEU A 161 -4.74 6.56 15.32
N TYR A 162 -4.85 5.73 14.27
CA TYR A 162 -3.73 4.91 13.78
C TYR A 162 -2.78 5.65 12.85
N LEU A 163 -3.22 6.73 12.22
CA LEU A 163 -2.47 7.45 11.19
C LEU A 163 -1.05 7.84 11.64
N PRO A 164 -0.82 8.47 12.81
CA PRO A 164 0.53 8.85 13.22
C PRO A 164 1.46 7.64 13.38
N LEU A 165 0.96 6.57 13.99
CA LEU A 165 1.73 5.33 14.16
C LEU A 165 2.06 4.68 12.82
N GLN A 166 1.11 4.64 11.89
CA GLN A 166 1.31 4.10 10.56
C GLN A 166 2.32 4.90 9.74
N ILE A 167 2.34 6.24 9.86
CA ILE A 167 3.32 7.11 9.21
C ILE A 167 4.72 6.82 9.76
N LEU A 168 4.87 6.73 11.08
CA LEU A 168 6.15 6.41 11.71
C LEU A 168 6.67 5.03 11.30
N MET A 169 5.81 4.00 11.32
CA MET A 169 6.18 2.65 10.90
C MET A 169 6.62 2.61 9.42
N LEU A 170 5.88 3.29 8.54
CA LEU A 170 6.22 3.34 7.12
C LEU A 170 7.51 4.13 6.88
N GLY A 171 7.69 5.26 7.58
CA GLY A 171 8.91 6.06 7.52
C GLY A 171 10.13 5.28 7.98
N PHE A 172 10.03 4.59 9.12
CA PHE A 172 11.10 3.75 9.64
C PHE A 172 11.46 2.60 8.69
N LEU A 173 10.44 1.89 8.17
CA LEU A 173 10.65 0.83 7.19
C LEU A 173 11.36 1.33 5.94
N LEU A 174 10.89 2.44 5.36
CA LEU A 174 11.51 3.01 4.17
C LEU A 174 12.93 3.50 4.45
N GLN A 175 13.19 4.15 5.59
CA GLN A 175 14.52 4.61 5.97
C GLN A 175 15.52 3.44 6.09
N THR A 176 15.07 2.29 6.60
CA THR A 176 15.92 1.10 6.77
C THR A 176 16.14 0.36 5.45
N LEU A 177 15.12 0.27 4.61
CA LEU A 177 15.18 -0.52 3.37
C LEU A 177 15.69 0.25 2.16
N LEU A 178 15.56 1.57 2.11
CA LEU A 178 16.06 2.39 1.00
C LEU A 178 17.54 2.13 0.69
N PRO A 179 18.49 2.14 1.66
CA PRO A 179 19.89 1.89 1.37
C PRO A 179 20.14 0.45 0.85
N VAL A 180 19.37 -0.53 1.31
CA VAL A 180 19.46 -1.92 0.84
C VAL A 180 18.95 -2.04 -0.59
N LEU A 181 17.80 -1.47 -0.88
CA LEU A 181 17.20 -1.46 -2.22
C LEU A 181 18.05 -0.68 -3.23
N HIS A 182 18.74 0.34 -2.77
CA HIS A 182 19.70 1.09 -3.58
C HIS A 182 20.92 0.24 -3.95
N LYS A 183 21.54 -0.46 -2.98
CA LYS A 183 22.67 -1.36 -3.21
C LYS A 183 22.31 -2.51 -4.16
N THR A 184 21.09 -2.98 -4.17
CA THR A 184 20.61 -4.04 -5.08
C THR A 184 20.23 -3.54 -6.48
N GLY A 185 20.42 -2.25 -6.79
CA GLY A 185 20.12 -1.66 -8.10
C GLY A 185 18.62 -1.56 -8.45
N LYS A 186 17.74 -1.79 -7.48
CA LYS A 186 16.28 -1.73 -7.69
C LYS A 186 15.70 -0.32 -7.63
N LEU A 187 16.48 0.63 -7.11
CA LEU A 187 16.10 2.05 -7.05
C LEU A 187 17.09 2.91 -7.84
N PRO A 188 16.65 4.03 -8.41
CA PRO A 188 17.54 4.94 -9.12
C PRO A 188 18.56 5.60 -8.19
N LEU A 189 19.76 5.83 -8.73
CA LEU A 189 21.01 6.24 -8.07
C LEU A 189 21.04 7.69 -7.53
N GLN A 190 19.98 8.25 -7.04
CA GLN A 190 19.99 9.64 -6.55
C GLN A 190 19.33 9.82 -5.17
N LEU A 191 19.91 9.19 -4.17
CA LEU A 191 19.77 9.65 -2.79
C LEU A 191 21.17 10.00 -2.29
N PRO A 192 21.58 11.29 -2.30
CA PRO A 192 22.90 11.67 -1.79
C PRO A 192 23.03 11.57 -0.28
N GLU A 193 21.97 11.27 0.45
CA GLU A 193 21.99 11.25 1.90
C GLU A 193 21.26 10.02 2.47
N GLU A 194 21.87 9.40 3.47
CA GLU A 194 21.38 8.25 4.24
C GLU A 194 20.09 8.51 5.03
N ARG A 195 19.49 9.71 4.93
CA ARG A 195 18.29 10.12 5.67
C ARG A 195 17.18 10.62 4.76
N LEU A 196 15.94 10.28 5.11
CA LEU A 196 14.76 10.82 4.47
C LEU A 196 14.74 12.36 4.61
N GLY A 197 14.80 13.08 3.47
CA GLY A 197 14.66 14.53 3.45
C GLY A 197 13.20 14.97 3.71
N TRP A 198 13.05 16.26 4.09
CA TRP A 198 11.74 16.92 4.21
C TRP A 198 11.14 17.31 2.87
#